data_0f0d7e13621bb921115a88fef2ccec1a
#
_entry.id   0f0d7e13621bb921115a88fef2ccec1a
#
_cell.length_a   1.000
_cell.length_b   1.000
_cell.length_c   1.000
_cell.angle_alpha   90.00
_cell.angle_beta   90.00
_cell.angle_gamma   90.00
#
_symmetry.space_group_name_H-M   'P 1'
#
loop_
_entity.id
_entity.type
_entity.pdbx_description
1 polymer ?
#
loop_
_entity_poly.entity_id
_entity_poly.type
_entity_poly.pdbx_seq_one_letter_code
_entity_poly.pdbx_strand_id
1 'polypeptide(L)'
;MVNSSLFRRIELQMLMNLTARALGQKPKRIWTLSNAEALRAYAEYTCSNLQADADETQFERMNTGAYRMGRLLRQLFLISNDTSAQRLIIALYRNIGIQLSFCGSQHLCFHNCYFSSFYTPQICKVASALDSGIICGISGLPAKHLQFSQRITEGCNCCRAQFTINQ
;
A
#
# COMPACT_ATOMS: atom_id res chain seq x y z
N MET A 1 -3.93 -16.81 -18.93
CA MET A 1 -4.37 -15.51 -18.37
C MET A 1 -4.80 -15.76 -16.93
N VAL A 2 -4.05 -15.30 -15.94
CA VAL A 2 -4.46 -15.36 -14.53
C VAL A 2 -5.72 -14.51 -14.41
N ASN A 3 -6.78 -15.07 -13.84
CA ASN A 3 -8.05 -14.37 -13.67
C ASN A 3 -7.81 -13.15 -12.76
N SER A 4 -7.81 -11.94 -13.32
CA SER A 4 -7.49 -10.67 -12.63
C SER A 4 -8.33 -10.46 -11.37
N SER A 5 -9.52 -11.04 -11.34
CA SER A 5 -10.44 -11.01 -10.20
C SER A 5 -9.93 -11.82 -9.01
N LEU A 6 -9.39 -13.02 -9.25
CA LEU A 6 -8.84 -13.87 -8.17
C LEU A 6 -7.56 -13.23 -7.60
N PHE A 7 -6.70 -12.69 -8.46
CA PHE A 7 -5.46 -12.05 -8.03
C PHE A 7 -5.73 -10.85 -7.11
N ARG A 8 -6.70 -10.00 -7.44
CA ARG A 8 -7.13 -8.87 -6.59
C ARG A 8 -7.56 -9.32 -5.19
N ARG A 9 -8.36 -10.40 -5.10
CA ARG A 9 -8.84 -10.90 -3.80
C ARG A 9 -7.72 -11.48 -2.95
N ILE A 10 -6.75 -12.16 -3.56
CA ILE A 10 -5.56 -12.66 -2.88
C ILE A 10 -4.73 -11.49 -2.35
N GLU A 11 -4.50 -10.46 -3.16
CA GLU A 11 -3.76 -9.27 -2.78
C GLU A 11 -4.42 -8.55 -1.60
N LEU A 12 -5.72 -8.31 -1.66
CA LEU A 12 -6.47 -7.70 -0.56
C LEU A 12 -6.45 -8.55 0.71
N GLN A 13 -6.51 -9.89 0.61
CA GLN A 13 -6.36 -10.77 1.76
C GLN A 13 -4.95 -10.69 2.35
N MET A 14 -3.91 -10.58 1.51
CA MET A 14 -2.54 -10.39 1.99
C MET A 14 -2.40 -9.07 2.75
N LEU A 15 -2.95 -7.97 2.23
CA LEU A 15 -2.99 -6.68 2.91
C LEU A 15 -3.77 -6.75 4.23
N MET A 16 -4.93 -7.42 4.24
CA MET A 16 -5.72 -7.66 5.45
C MET A 16 -4.91 -8.39 6.52
N ASN A 17 -4.24 -9.47 6.13
CA ASN A 17 -3.42 -10.27 7.05
C ASN A 17 -2.25 -9.46 7.62
N LEU A 18 -1.60 -8.66 6.77
CA LEU A 18 -0.48 -7.80 7.16
C LEU A 18 -0.93 -6.74 8.14
N THR A 19 -2.00 -6.00 7.81
CA THR A 19 -2.54 -4.94 8.67
C THR A 19 -3.00 -5.50 10.01
N ALA A 20 -3.76 -6.60 9.99
CA ALA A 20 -4.25 -7.23 11.22
C ALA A 20 -3.10 -7.69 12.14
N ARG A 21 -2.04 -8.29 11.58
CA ARG A 21 -0.85 -8.69 12.36
C ARG A 21 -0.14 -7.49 12.98
N ALA A 22 0.02 -6.42 12.23
CA ALA A 22 0.65 -5.19 12.74
C ALA A 22 -0.14 -4.58 13.90
N LEU A 23 -1.46 -4.72 13.87
CA LEU A 23 -2.40 -4.29 14.90
C LEU A 23 -2.56 -5.29 16.07
N GLY A 24 -1.93 -6.45 16.01
CA GLY A 24 -2.14 -7.52 17.01
C GLY A 24 -3.55 -8.13 16.96
N GLN A 25 -4.23 -8.04 15.84
CA GLN A 25 -5.61 -8.50 15.65
C GLN A 25 -5.69 -9.72 14.73
N LYS A 26 -6.83 -10.42 14.78
CA LYS A 26 -7.13 -11.52 13.85
C LYS A 26 -7.60 -10.94 12.50
N PRO A 27 -7.04 -11.40 11.36
CA PRO A 27 -7.49 -10.96 10.06
C PRO A 27 -8.89 -11.47 9.73
N LYS A 28 -9.69 -10.62 9.07
CA LYS A 28 -10.96 -11.07 8.48
C LYS A 28 -10.67 -11.85 7.19
N ARG A 29 -11.50 -12.84 6.92
CA ARG A 29 -11.47 -13.60 5.66
C ARG A 29 -12.27 -12.84 4.61
N ILE A 30 -11.60 -12.26 3.62
CA ILE A 30 -12.24 -11.48 2.56
C ILE A 30 -12.03 -12.07 1.15
N TRP A 31 -11.14 -13.04 0.99
CA TRP A 31 -10.85 -13.65 -0.31
C TRP A 31 -12.03 -14.43 -0.93
N THR A 32 -13.07 -14.77 -0.14
CA THR A 32 -14.30 -15.42 -0.60
C THR A 32 -15.36 -14.45 -1.10
N LEU A 33 -15.17 -13.15 -0.85
CA LEU A 33 -16.08 -12.08 -1.26
C LEU A 33 -15.90 -11.75 -2.76
N SER A 34 -16.84 -11.03 -3.34
CA SER A 34 -16.63 -10.38 -4.64
C SER A 34 -15.52 -9.32 -4.54
N ASN A 35 -14.98 -8.89 -5.68
CA ASN A 35 -13.92 -7.87 -5.69
C ASN A 35 -14.32 -6.56 -5.03
N ALA A 36 -15.55 -6.10 -5.26
CA ALA A 36 -16.07 -4.87 -4.70
C ALA A 36 -16.27 -4.99 -3.18
N GLU A 37 -16.86 -6.10 -2.73
CA GLU A 37 -17.06 -6.36 -1.30
C GLU A 37 -15.72 -6.54 -0.57
N ALA A 38 -14.75 -7.24 -1.15
CA ALA A 38 -13.42 -7.42 -0.55
C ALA A 38 -12.69 -6.08 -0.39
N LEU A 39 -12.75 -5.22 -1.40
CA LEU A 39 -12.14 -3.90 -1.37
C LEU A 39 -12.79 -3.01 -0.30
N ARG A 40 -14.13 -3.02 -0.26
CA ARG A 40 -14.89 -2.29 0.76
C ARG A 40 -14.62 -2.82 2.16
N ALA A 41 -14.64 -4.13 2.35
CA ALA A 41 -14.39 -4.76 3.64
C ALA A 41 -12.98 -4.44 4.18
N TYR A 42 -11.97 -4.37 3.29
CA TYR A 42 -10.62 -3.96 3.67
C TYR A 42 -10.58 -2.46 4.05
N ALA A 43 -11.23 -1.58 3.28
CA ALA A 43 -11.30 -0.16 3.59
C ALA A 43 -12.00 0.12 4.93
N GLU A 44 -13.14 -0.53 5.18
CA GLU A 44 -13.87 -0.42 6.45
C GLU A 44 -13.06 -0.97 7.63
N TYR A 45 -12.37 -2.10 7.42
CA TYR A 45 -11.51 -2.69 8.44
C TYR A 45 -10.37 -1.75 8.83
N THR A 46 -9.65 -1.20 7.87
CA THR A 46 -8.54 -0.26 8.12
C THR A 46 -9.05 1.02 8.75
N CYS A 47 -10.15 1.59 8.26
CA CYS A 47 -10.75 2.80 8.82
C CYS A 47 -11.15 2.62 10.30
N SER A 48 -11.70 1.44 10.65
CA SER A 48 -12.18 1.16 12.01
C SER A 48 -11.08 0.79 13.01
N ASN A 49 -9.93 0.33 12.53
CA ASN A 49 -8.89 -0.23 13.39
C ASN A 49 -7.58 0.55 13.38
N LEU A 50 -7.32 1.40 12.38
CA LEU A 50 -6.20 2.33 12.42
C LEU A 50 -6.60 3.55 13.26
N GLN A 51 -5.88 3.76 14.34
CA GLN A 51 -6.10 4.92 15.21
C GLN A 51 -5.35 6.13 14.65
N ALA A 52 -5.96 7.30 14.78
CA ALA A 52 -5.37 8.56 14.31
C ALA A 52 -4.12 8.95 15.11
N ASP A 53 -4.02 8.46 16.33
CA ASP A 53 -2.91 8.63 17.29
C ASP A 53 -2.03 7.38 17.39
N ALA A 54 -2.02 6.56 16.31
CA ALA A 54 -1.17 5.37 16.24
C ALA A 54 0.27 5.72 16.65
N ASP A 55 0.80 4.95 17.59
CA ASP A 55 2.16 5.14 18.06
C ASP A 55 3.20 4.81 16.97
N GLU A 56 4.41 5.28 17.14
CA GLU A 56 5.50 5.03 16.21
C GLU A 56 5.75 3.52 16.04
N THR A 57 5.52 2.74 17.08
CA THR A 57 5.67 1.27 17.08
C THR A 57 4.69 0.63 16.12
N GLN A 58 3.44 1.07 16.08
CA GLN A 58 2.43 0.55 15.16
C GLN A 58 2.80 0.89 13.71
N PHE A 59 3.22 2.14 13.45
CA PHE A 59 3.71 2.56 12.15
C PHE A 59 4.89 1.69 11.68
N GLU A 60 5.85 1.45 12.57
CA GLU A 60 7.02 0.61 12.28
C GLU A 60 6.66 -0.84 11.98
N ARG A 61 5.75 -1.44 12.76
CA ARG A 61 5.28 -2.81 12.50
C ARG A 61 4.61 -2.93 11.14
N MET A 62 3.75 -1.96 10.78
CA MET A 62 3.08 -1.91 9.48
C MET A 62 4.11 -1.77 8.35
N ASN A 63 5.02 -0.83 8.45
CA ASN A 63 6.06 -0.59 7.44
C ASN A 63 6.98 -1.81 7.28
N THR A 64 7.46 -2.40 8.38
CA THR A 64 8.33 -3.57 8.36
C THR A 64 7.65 -4.78 7.73
N GLY A 65 6.38 -5.05 8.09
CA GLY A 65 5.61 -6.14 7.49
C GLY A 65 5.38 -5.93 6.00
N ALA A 66 5.03 -4.71 5.61
CA ALA A 66 4.82 -4.31 4.23
C ALA A 66 6.11 -4.39 3.40
N TYR A 67 7.23 -3.98 3.99
CA TYR A 67 8.55 -4.07 3.36
C TYR A 67 8.95 -5.52 3.07
N ARG A 68 8.75 -6.43 4.03
CA ARG A 68 9.01 -7.87 3.83
C ARG A 68 8.14 -8.44 2.72
N MET A 69 6.86 -8.06 2.66
CA MET A 69 5.96 -8.44 1.58
C MET A 69 6.45 -7.90 0.23
N GLY A 70 6.85 -6.64 0.15
CA GLY A 70 7.41 -6.03 -1.06
C GLY A 70 8.68 -6.76 -1.54
N ARG A 71 9.57 -7.12 -0.64
CA ARG A 71 10.78 -7.93 -0.94
C ARG A 71 10.43 -9.31 -1.47
N LEU A 72 9.44 -9.97 -0.88
CA LEU A 72 8.95 -11.26 -1.35
C LEU A 72 8.36 -11.16 -2.76
N LEU A 73 7.54 -10.14 -3.02
CA LEU A 73 6.98 -9.88 -4.35
C LEU A 73 8.09 -9.61 -5.37
N ARG A 74 9.11 -8.83 -5.02
CA ARG A 74 10.29 -8.62 -5.87
C ARG A 74 10.95 -9.94 -6.29
N GLN A 75 11.12 -10.86 -5.36
CA GLN A 75 11.70 -12.18 -5.61
C GLN A 75 10.80 -13.07 -6.45
N LEU A 76 9.51 -13.16 -6.11
CA LEU A 76 8.53 -13.99 -6.81
C LEU A 76 8.34 -13.58 -8.26
N PHE A 77 8.38 -12.28 -8.56
CA PHE A 77 8.23 -11.75 -9.90
C PHE A 77 9.57 -11.51 -10.62
N LEU A 78 10.69 -11.98 -10.03
CA LEU A 78 12.05 -11.89 -10.60
C LEU A 78 12.41 -10.45 -11.05
N ILE A 79 12.08 -9.47 -10.22
CA ILE A 79 12.29 -8.05 -10.52
C ILE A 79 13.79 -7.73 -10.45
N SER A 80 14.40 -7.44 -11.59
CA SER A 80 15.83 -7.18 -11.73
C SER A 80 16.21 -5.71 -11.96
N ASN A 81 15.25 -4.89 -12.40
CA ASN A 81 15.49 -3.48 -12.74
C ASN A 81 14.30 -2.58 -12.33
N ASP A 82 14.52 -1.27 -12.36
CA ASP A 82 13.54 -0.27 -11.92
C ASP A 82 12.28 -0.27 -12.79
N THR A 83 12.42 -0.47 -14.10
CA THR A 83 11.26 -0.49 -15.00
C THR A 83 10.31 -1.64 -14.66
N SER A 84 10.82 -2.82 -14.38
CA SER A 84 9.99 -3.96 -13.98
C SER A 84 9.40 -3.77 -12.58
N ALA A 85 10.14 -3.14 -11.65
CA ALA A 85 9.62 -2.76 -10.34
C ALA A 85 8.44 -1.78 -10.47
N GLN A 86 8.60 -0.72 -11.25
CA GLN A 86 7.55 0.26 -11.48
C GLN A 86 6.29 -0.36 -12.10
N ARG A 87 6.45 -1.24 -13.11
CA ARG A 87 5.33 -1.95 -13.74
C ARG A 87 4.57 -2.83 -12.73
N LEU A 88 5.28 -3.55 -11.88
CA LEU A 88 4.66 -4.38 -10.84
C LEU A 88 3.90 -3.50 -9.84
N ILE A 89 4.51 -2.43 -9.34
CA ILE A 89 3.88 -1.49 -8.41
C ILE A 89 2.59 -0.92 -9.02
N ILE A 90 2.65 -0.40 -10.25
CA ILE A 90 1.47 0.14 -10.93
C ILE A 90 0.36 -0.91 -11.06
N ALA A 91 0.70 -2.15 -11.41
CA ALA A 91 -0.26 -3.23 -11.55
C ALA A 91 -0.94 -3.60 -10.23
N LEU A 92 -0.18 -3.73 -9.13
CA LEU A 92 -0.69 -4.02 -7.81
C LEU A 92 -1.64 -2.91 -7.33
N TYR A 93 -1.22 -1.67 -7.41
CA TYR A 93 -2.04 -0.54 -6.95
C TYR A 93 -3.32 -0.37 -7.76
N ARG A 94 -3.26 -0.59 -9.08
CA ARG A 94 -4.46 -0.60 -9.93
C ARG A 94 -5.47 -1.67 -9.50
N ASN A 95 -5.01 -2.83 -9.08
CA ASN A 95 -5.89 -3.90 -8.61
C ASN A 95 -6.69 -3.50 -7.36
N ILE A 96 -6.12 -2.70 -6.49
CA ILE A 96 -6.79 -2.23 -5.26
C ILE A 96 -7.46 -0.86 -5.43
N GLY A 97 -7.69 -0.41 -6.67
CA GLY A 97 -8.43 0.82 -6.95
C GLY A 97 -7.63 2.11 -6.75
N ILE A 98 -6.30 2.02 -6.87
CA ILE A 98 -5.40 3.16 -6.81
C ILE A 98 -4.73 3.37 -8.16
N GLN A 99 -4.88 4.56 -8.72
CA GLN A 99 -4.22 4.95 -9.95
C GLN A 99 -2.90 5.67 -9.64
N LEU A 100 -1.79 5.03 -9.99
CA LEU A 100 -0.44 5.49 -9.66
C LEU A 100 0.40 5.65 -10.93
N SER A 101 1.24 6.68 -10.95
CA SER A 101 2.27 6.89 -11.97
C SER A 101 3.61 7.30 -11.34
N PHE A 102 4.69 7.01 -12.05
CA PHE A 102 6.02 7.49 -11.70
C PHE A 102 6.33 8.76 -12.53
N CYS A 103 6.77 9.80 -11.85
CA CYS A 103 7.24 11.04 -12.44
C CYS A 103 8.78 11.06 -12.37
N GLY A 104 9.44 10.42 -13.34
CA GLY A 104 10.87 10.12 -13.25
C GLY A 104 11.18 8.93 -12.33
N SER A 105 12.42 8.83 -11.88
CA SER A 105 12.88 7.72 -11.03
C SER A 105 12.58 7.89 -9.54
N GLN A 106 12.29 9.11 -9.11
CA GLN A 106 12.24 9.44 -7.67
C GLN A 106 10.89 9.87 -7.15
N HIS A 107 9.94 10.21 -8.02
CA HIS A 107 8.65 10.74 -7.62
C HIS A 107 7.50 9.82 -8.05
N LEU A 108 6.51 9.70 -7.18
CA LEU A 108 5.28 8.97 -7.42
C LEU A 108 4.09 9.90 -7.24
N CYS A 109 3.11 9.77 -8.15
CA CYS A 109 1.83 10.46 -8.07
C CYS A 109 0.70 9.43 -8.00
N PHE A 110 -0.12 9.52 -6.95
CA PHE A 110 -1.33 8.74 -6.79
C PHE A 110 -2.50 9.65 -7.20
N HIS A 111 -3.00 9.47 -8.41
CA HIS A 111 -4.01 10.36 -9.01
C HIS A 111 -5.41 10.08 -8.53
N ASN A 112 -5.69 8.84 -8.19
CA ASN A 112 -6.98 8.41 -7.69
C ASN A 112 -6.76 7.29 -6.65
N CYS A 113 -7.51 7.35 -5.55
CA CYS A 113 -7.38 6.39 -4.46
C CYS A 113 -8.77 6.02 -3.95
N TYR A 114 -9.17 4.77 -4.11
CA TYR A 114 -10.44 4.26 -3.58
C TYR A 114 -10.59 4.53 -2.08
N PHE A 115 -9.51 4.39 -1.32
CA PHE A 115 -9.51 4.53 0.15
C PHE A 115 -9.69 5.98 0.62
N SER A 116 -9.42 6.97 -0.24
CA SER A 116 -9.57 8.38 0.13
C SER A 116 -11.00 8.77 0.53
N SER A 117 -12.01 8.02 0.08
CA SER A 117 -13.40 8.22 0.46
C SER A 117 -13.76 7.65 1.84
N PHE A 118 -12.88 6.85 2.44
CA PHE A 118 -13.07 6.21 3.74
C PHE A 118 -12.18 6.81 4.82
N TYR A 119 -10.99 7.28 4.44
CA TYR A 119 -9.95 7.67 5.39
C TYR A 119 -10.00 9.16 5.73
N THR A 120 -9.80 9.48 7.01
CA THR A 120 -9.39 10.81 7.43
C THR A 120 -7.93 11.06 7.05
N PRO A 121 -7.45 12.31 7.02
CA PRO A 121 -6.03 12.61 6.80
C PRO A 121 -5.10 11.83 7.74
N GLN A 122 -5.48 11.70 9.00
CA GLN A 122 -4.69 11.00 10.04
C GLN A 122 -4.61 9.49 9.74
N ILE A 123 -5.74 8.85 9.43
CA ILE A 123 -5.77 7.42 9.07
C ILE A 123 -4.96 7.19 7.79
N CYS A 124 -5.09 8.06 6.78
CA CYS A 124 -4.31 7.98 5.55
C CYS A 124 -2.81 8.09 5.82
N LYS A 125 -2.40 8.97 6.75
CA LYS A 125 -1.00 9.10 7.17
C LYS A 125 -0.47 7.79 7.78
N VAL A 126 -1.23 7.14 8.66
CA VAL A 126 -0.85 5.85 9.26
C VAL A 126 -0.84 4.75 8.20
N ALA A 127 -1.87 4.66 7.35
CA ALA A 127 -1.95 3.68 6.27
C ALA A 127 -0.80 3.80 5.26
N SER A 128 -0.26 5.00 5.03
CA SER A 128 0.89 5.22 4.13
C SER A 128 2.17 4.50 4.56
N ALA A 129 2.25 3.97 5.79
CA ALA A 129 3.31 3.07 6.21
C ALA A 129 3.34 1.78 5.39
N LEU A 130 2.16 1.26 5.00
CA LEU A 130 2.04 0.10 4.11
C LEU A 130 2.58 0.42 2.73
N ASP A 131 2.19 1.57 2.17
CA ASP A 131 2.64 2.01 0.84
C ASP A 131 4.16 2.16 0.81
N SER A 132 4.72 2.86 1.81
CA SER A 132 6.16 3.04 1.93
C SER A 132 6.89 1.70 1.99
N GLY A 133 6.41 0.77 2.81
CA GLY A 133 7.04 -0.55 2.94
C GLY A 133 6.97 -1.36 1.64
N ILE A 134 5.79 -1.52 1.04
CA ILE A 134 5.61 -2.33 -0.18
C ILE A 134 6.44 -1.76 -1.33
N ILE A 135 6.33 -0.45 -1.59
CA ILE A 135 6.99 0.21 -2.71
C ILE A 135 8.52 0.13 -2.55
N CYS A 136 9.04 0.46 -1.37
CA CYS A 136 10.48 0.34 -1.10
C CYS A 136 10.96 -1.11 -1.23
N GLY A 137 10.20 -2.08 -0.72
CA GLY A 137 10.54 -3.49 -0.82
C GLY A 137 10.62 -4.00 -2.27
N ILE A 138 9.64 -3.65 -3.11
CA ILE A 138 9.62 -4.01 -4.55
C ILE A 138 10.74 -3.28 -5.29
N SER A 139 10.98 -2.02 -5.00
CA SER A 139 12.04 -1.21 -5.62
C SER A 139 13.45 -1.64 -5.21
N GLY A 140 13.59 -2.42 -4.12
CA GLY A 140 14.90 -2.83 -3.58
C GLY A 140 15.61 -1.72 -2.81
N LEU A 141 14.87 -0.66 -2.45
CA LEU A 141 15.35 0.43 -1.62
C LEU A 141 15.22 0.09 -0.13
N PRO A 142 15.97 0.74 0.76
CA PRO A 142 15.78 0.57 2.20
C PRO A 142 14.36 0.94 2.65
N ALA A 143 13.88 0.31 3.71
CA ALA A 143 12.59 0.64 4.32
C ALA A 143 12.52 2.13 4.71
N LYS A 144 11.34 2.72 4.66
CA LYS A 144 11.10 4.14 5.00
C LYS A 144 11.72 5.19 4.05
N HIS A 145 12.23 4.76 2.88
CA HIS A 145 12.79 5.70 1.89
C HIS A 145 11.72 6.43 1.06
N LEU A 146 10.45 6.06 1.18
CA LEU A 146 9.35 6.76 0.52
C LEU A 146 8.65 7.70 1.51
N GLN A 147 8.63 8.99 1.19
CA GLN A 147 7.99 10.03 1.98
C GLN A 147 6.87 10.71 1.19
N PHE A 148 5.71 10.89 1.83
CA PHE A 148 4.57 11.59 1.26
C PHE A 148 4.64 13.08 1.63
N SER A 149 4.61 13.95 0.61
CA SER A 149 4.61 15.40 0.77
C SER A 149 3.21 16.01 0.75
N GLN A 150 2.23 15.35 0.12
CA GLN A 150 0.83 15.77 0.10
C GLN A 150 -0.12 14.58 -0.11
N ARG A 151 -1.39 14.72 0.29
CA ARG A 151 -2.40 13.66 0.24
C ARG A 151 -3.75 14.17 -0.27
N ILE A 152 -4.48 13.30 -0.98
CA ILE A 152 -5.86 13.56 -1.43
C ILE A 152 -6.77 13.82 -0.22
N THR A 153 -6.60 13.09 0.87
CA THR A 153 -7.37 13.27 2.10
C THR A 153 -7.13 14.61 2.80
N GLU A 154 -6.08 15.33 2.43
CA GLU A 154 -5.76 16.70 2.89
C GLU A 154 -6.31 17.78 1.95
N GLY A 155 -7.14 17.40 0.96
CA GLY A 155 -7.71 18.31 -0.02
C GLY A 155 -6.84 18.54 -1.25
N CYS A 156 -5.75 17.79 -1.43
CA CYS A 156 -4.91 17.87 -2.62
C CYS A 156 -5.52 17.07 -3.78
N ASN A 157 -5.24 17.48 -5.02
CA ASN A 157 -5.72 16.79 -6.23
C ASN A 157 -5.09 15.39 -6.42
N CYS A 158 -3.94 15.14 -5.81
CA CYS A 158 -3.24 13.85 -5.83
C CYS A 158 -2.39 13.68 -4.56
N CYS A 159 -2.04 12.43 -4.23
CA CYS A 159 -0.96 12.23 -3.27
C CYS A 159 0.37 12.25 -4.03
N ARG A 160 1.37 12.93 -3.46
CA ARG A 160 2.74 12.91 -3.96
C ARG A 160 3.68 12.29 -2.95
N ALA A 161 4.51 11.40 -3.44
CA ALA A 161 5.55 10.80 -2.65
C ALA A 161 6.88 10.83 -3.40
N GLN A 162 7.98 10.84 -2.66
CA GLN A 162 9.32 10.83 -3.22
C GLN A 162 10.21 9.86 -2.46
N PHE A 163 11.15 9.24 -3.16
CA PHE A 163 12.21 8.49 -2.51
C PHE A 163 13.24 9.46 -1.93
N THR A 164 13.56 9.28 -0.65
CA THR A 164 14.66 10.03 -0.02
C THR A 164 15.99 9.48 -0.53
N ILE A 165 16.84 10.36 -1.03
CA ILE A 165 18.22 10.04 -1.37
C ILE A 165 19.01 10.20 -0.07
N ASN A 166 19.61 9.11 0.41
CA ASN A 166 20.65 9.25 1.44
C ASN A 166 21.84 9.94 0.76
N GLN A 167 22.09 11.18 1.14
CA GLN A 167 23.36 11.83 0.87
C GLN A 167 24.45 11.23 1.76
#